data_cd77a12fa53b084385c0bed7b2454230
#
_entry.id   cd77a12fa53b084385c0bed7b2454230
#
_cell.length_a   1.000
_cell.length_b   1.000
_cell.length_c   1.000
_cell.angle_alpha   90.00
_cell.angle_beta   90.00
_cell.angle_gamma   90.00
#
_symmetry.space_group_name_H-M   'P 1'
#
loop_
_entity.id
_entity.type
_entity.pdbx_description
1 polymer ?
#
loop_
_entity_poly.entity_id
_entity_poly.type
_entity_poly.pdbx_seq_one_letter_code
_entity_poly.pdbx_strand_id
1 'polypeptide(L)'
;MLRIFLLCSLALCAQAVAKNVIFIHPDGAGISNWQAARFYWAGPDAEINWDRIPHIAVYRGHMADSLSATSNGGATSHAYGIKVPSSAFGTDGKSSDRPRAANGESGSLMHEALRRGVRTGLVNSGSIIEPGTACFVASTARRDDYEQITAQILESGVDVILSGGEEWFLSPSKAGRHTKAGKRSDGRDLIEEARNNGYTVVFDRAELQSVPPETKKLLGIFAEQDTFNDMEADKLKSHALPTYSPDAPTLQEMTVAALRILAPGPFFLVVEEEGSDNFANYNNAPGVLDALKRADDTFGTALEFVEKNPETLLITAADSSAGSMDVLGFPLKPDLLAKAASGKDLNGAPYGLTAEGQPFLSRPDRAGIAHPFVITWGTLSDASGGILVRAAGKKAELVRGSFDNTKIYGLMREVLFSE
;
A
#
# COMPACT_ATOMS: atom_id res chain seq x y z
N MET A 1 -44.85 -44.82 37.23
CA MET A 1 -44.71 -44.06 35.99
C MET A 1 -43.77 -42.89 36.25
N LEU A 2 -42.51 -43.05 35.87
CA LEU A 2 -41.43 -42.04 36.07
C LEU A 2 -41.29 -41.27 34.75
N ARG A 3 -41.63 -39.97 34.76
CA ARG A 3 -41.46 -39.09 33.60
C ARG A 3 -40.05 -38.51 33.66
N ILE A 4 -39.17 -38.95 32.74
CA ILE A 4 -37.86 -38.39 32.51
C ILE A 4 -38.04 -37.13 31.62
N PHE A 5 -37.77 -35.94 32.18
CA PHE A 5 -37.65 -34.71 31.41
C PHE A 5 -36.24 -34.65 30.83
N LEU A 6 -36.14 -34.77 29.49
CA LEU A 6 -34.91 -34.55 28.75
C LEU A 6 -34.76 -33.03 28.53
N LEU A 7 -33.87 -32.36 29.30
CA LEU A 7 -33.45 -31.01 29.05
C LEU A 7 -32.45 -31.02 27.85
N CYS A 8 -32.91 -30.63 26.66
CA CYS A 8 -32.03 -30.24 25.57
C CYS A 8 -31.44 -28.87 25.87
N SER A 9 -30.20 -28.83 26.37
CA SER A 9 -29.40 -27.60 26.39
C SER A 9 -28.98 -27.27 24.97
N LEU A 10 -29.65 -26.26 24.36
CA LEU A 10 -29.13 -25.58 23.17
C LEU A 10 -27.89 -24.80 23.60
N ALA A 11 -26.72 -25.36 23.31
CA ALA A 11 -25.50 -24.58 23.31
C ALA A 11 -25.58 -23.59 22.12
N LEU A 12 -25.93 -22.33 22.39
CA LEU A 12 -25.64 -21.24 21.45
C LEU A 12 -24.11 -21.17 21.36
N CYS A 13 -23.52 -21.71 20.32
CA CYS A 13 -22.20 -21.33 19.87
C CYS A 13 -22.32 -19.86 19.45
N ALA A 14 -21.96 -18.94 20.35
CA ALA A 14 -21.67 -17.59 19.93
C ALA A 14 -20.51 -17.68 18.91
N GLN A 15 -20.82 -17.51 17.62
CA GLN A 15 -19.78 -17.34 16.63
C GLN A 15 -18.95 -16.15 17.09
N ALA A 16 -17.68 -16.37 17.41
CA ALA A 16 -16.74 -15.29 17.69
C ALA A 16 -16.74 -14.39 16.45
N VAL A 17 -17.10 -13.13 16.66
CA VAL A 17 -17.12 -12.15 15.55
C VAL A 17 -15.69 -12.00 15.06
N ALA A 18 -15.50 -12.20 13.77
CA ALA A 18 -14.17 -12.15 13.15
C ALA A 18 -13.55 -10.76 13.32
N LYS A 19 -12.38 -10.69 13.94
CA LYS A 19 -11.60 -9.45 14.11
C LYS A 19 -10.67 -9.29 12.93
N ASN A 20 -10.82 -8.21 12.18
CA ASN A 20 -10.09 -7.98 10.95
C ASN A 20 -9.24 -6.71 11.04
N VAL A 21 -8.12 -6.70 10.36
CA VAL A 21 -7.31 -5.50 10.15
C VAL A 21 -6.99 -5.36 8.67
N ILE A 22 -7.23 -4.15 8.15
CA ILE A 22 -6.80 -3.70 6.84
C ILE A 22 -5.84 -2.53 7.07
N PHE A 23 -4.57 -2.71 6.73
CA PHE A 23 -3.57 -1.65 6.71
C PHE A 23 -3.31 -1.26 5.26
N ILE A 24 -3.61 -0.01 4.89
CA ILE A 24 -3.33 0.51 3.56
C ILE A 24 -2.19 1.52 3.66
N HIS A 25 -1.11 1.26 2.94
CA HIS A 25 0.11 2.04 2.89
C HIS A 25 0.23 2.70 1.51
N PRO A 26 -0.21 3.97 1.33
CA PRO A 26 0.09 4.74 0.13
C PRO A 26 1.50 5.31 0.31
N ASP A 27 2.51 4.60 -0.21
CA ASP A 27 3.91 4.94 0.02
C ASP A 27 4.24 6.36 -0.46
N GLY A 28 5.02 7.09 0.33
CA GLY A 28 5.41 8.45 0.01
C GLY A 28 4.31 9.52 -0.01
N ALA A 29 3.05 9.19 0.35
CA ALA A 29 1.91 10.10 0.22
C ALA A 29 1.70 10.99 1.45
N GLY A 30 2.24 12.21 1.41
CA GLY A 30 1.98 13.26 2.41
C GLY A 30 0.62 13.96 2.24
N ILE A 31 0.31 14.91 3.13
CA ILE A 31 -0.97 15.63 3.12
C ILE A 31 -1.19 16.43 1.82
N SER A 32 -0.14 17.02 1.25
CA SER A 32 -0.23 17.79 0.02
C SER A 32 -0.58 16.92 -1.20
N ASN A 33 -0.16 15.65 -1.19
CA ASN A 33 -0.55 14.67 -2.19
C ASN A 33 -2.09 14.50 -2.20
N TRP A 34 -2.71 14.34 -1.03
CA TRP A 34 -4.17 14.22 -0.89
C TRP A 34 -4.92 15.51 -1.24
N GLN A 35 -4.33 16.67 -0.99
CA GLN A 35 -4.87 17.95 -1.45
C GLN A 35 -4.91 18.01 -2.98
N ALA A 36 -3.81 17.64 -3.66
CA ALA A 36 -3.76 17.60 -5.12
C ALA A 36 -4.79 16.62 -5.69
N ALA A 37 -4.86 15.41 -5.14
CA ALA A 37 -5.82 14.40 -5.54
C ALA A 37 -7.27 14.90 -5.41
N ARG A 38 -7.63 15.52 -4.29
CA ARG A 38 -8.95 16.10 -4.07
C ARG A 38 -9.27 17.16 -5.11
N PHE A 39 -8.38 18.14 -5.32
CA PHE A 39 -8.61 19.19 -6.30
C PHE A 39 -8.81 18.64 -7.70
N TYR A 40 -7.98 17.71 -8.09
CA TYR A 40 -7.99 17.16 -9.45
C TYR A 40 -9.18 16.23 -9.70
N TRP A 41 -9.49 15.32 -8.78
CA TRP A 41 -10.48 14.27 -8.98
C TRP A 41 -11.88 14.61 -8.50
N ALA A 42 -12.01 15.40 -7.41
CA ALA A 42 -13.30 15.71 -6.80
C ALA A 42 -13.67 17.21 -6.84
N GLY A 43 -12.70 18.09 -6.69
CA GLY A 43 -12.87 19.53 -6.58
C GLY A 43 -12.62 20.05 -5.15
N PRO A 44 -12.39 21.37 -5.00
CA PRO A 44 -11.97 21.93 -3.71
C PRO A 44 -13.03 21.83 -2.61
N ASP A 45 -14.30 21.74 -2.96
CA ASP A 45 -15.45 21.67 -2.03
C ASP A 45 -15.99 20.25 -1.80
N ALA A 46 -15.39 19.25 -2.44
CA ALA A 46 -15.81 17.86 -2.35
C ALA A 46 -14.86 17.03 -1.48
N GLU A 47 -15.30 15.86 -1.09
CA GLU A 47 -14.52 14.86 -0.37
C GLU A 47 -14.13 13.71 -1.30
N ILE A 48 -12.91 13.22 -1.15
CA ILE A 48 -12.47 11.92 -1.66
C ILE A 48 -12.65 10.86 -0.57
N ASN A 49 -12.49 9.58 -0.88
CA ASN A 49 -12.67 8.51 0.11
C ASN A 49 -11.70 8.63 1.29
N TRP A 50 -10.47 9.06 1.04
CA TRP A 50 -9.49 9.32 2.08
C TRP A 50 -9.98 10.35 3.11
N ASP A 51 -10.71 11.39 2.69
CA ASP A 51 -11.29 12.39 3.58
C ASP A 51 -12.35 11.82 4.53
N ARG A 52 -13.08 10.81 4.07
CA ARG A 52 -14.14 10.13 4.83
C ARG A 52 -13.63 9.23 5.95
N ILE A 53 -12.32 8.95 6.03
CA ILE A 53 -11.73 8.19 7.13
C ILE A 53 -11.65 9.10 8.37
N PRO A 54 -12.45 8.84 9.46
CA PRO A 54 -12.81 9.89 10.40
C PRO A 54 -11.77 10.22 11.46
N HIS A 55 -10.97 9.23 11.89
CA HIS A 55 -10.00 9.44 12.97
C HIS A 55 -8.64 9.82 12.40
N ILE A 56 -8.01 10.87 12.96
CA ILE A 56 -6.81 11.49 12.40
C ILE A 56 -5.79 11.76 13.51
N ALA A 57 -4.52 11.46 13.20
CA ALA A 57 -3.37 11.85 14.01
C ALA A 57 -2.23 12.34 13.13
N VAL A 58 -1.39 13.22 13.66
CA VAL A 58 -0.13 13.61 13.02
C VAL A 58 0.88 12.46 13.18
N TYR A 59 1.42 11.99 12.08
CA TYR A 59 2.42 10.91 12.06
C TYR A 59 3.81 11.41 12.46
N ARG A 60 4.53 10.65 13.28
CA ARG A 60 5.94 10.86 13.62
C ARG A 60 6.75 9.70 13.08
N GLY A 61 7.35 9.90 11.90
CA GLY A 61 7.97 8.87 11.07
C GLY A 61 9.49 8.74 11.21
N HIS A 62 10.18 9.53 12.08
CA HIS A 62 11.63 9.45 12.19
C HIS A 62 12.13 8.03 12.47
N MET A 63 13.27 7.69 11.91
CA MET A 63 13.98 6.42 12.11
C MET A 63 14.95 6.51 13.29
N ALA A 64 15.66 5.43 13.60
CA ALA A 64 16.69 5.43 14.66
C ALA A 64 17.92 6.27 14.29
N ASP A 65 18.19 6.44 13.01
CA ASP A 65 19.39 7.08 12.45
C ASP A 65 19.07 8.26 11.49
N SER A 66 17.80 8.51 11.20
CA SER A 66 17.37 9.55 10.24
C SER A 66 16.10 10.24 10.69
N LEU A 67 15.97 11.54 10.36
CA LEU A 67 14.73 12.29 10.57
C LEU A 67 13.69 12.01 9.48
N SER A 68 14.12 11.62 8.28
CA SER A 68 13.23 11.11 7.22
C SER A 68 13.18 9.60 7.28
N ALA A 69 12.01 9.04 7.11
CA ALA A 69 11.86 7.61 6.89
C ALA A 69 12.27 7.23 5.48
N THR A 70 12.40 5.94 5.28
CA THR A 70 12.48 5.27 3.99
C THR A 70 11.46 4.15 4.00
N SER A 71 11.03 3.68 2.84
CA SER A 71 10.11 2.53 2.73
C SER A 71 10.56 1.34 3.60
N ASN A 72 11.87 1.02 3.60
CA ASN A 72 12.41 -0.10 4.40
C ASN A 72 12.17 0.07 5.91
N GLY A 73 12.69 1.19 6.47
CA GLY A 73 12.62 1.45 7.90
C GLY A 73 11.19 1.73 8.37
N GLY A 74 10.41 2.46 7.55
CA GLY A 74 9.00 2.76 7.81
C GLY A 74 8.16 1.50 7.88
N ALA A 75 8.18 0.67 6.83
CA ALA A 75 7.46 -0.60 6.80
C ALA A 75 7.91 -1.56 7.92
N THR A 76 9.22 -1.63 8.20
CA THR A 76 9.72 -2.44 9.33
C THR A 76 9.16 -1.92 10.66
N SER A 77 9.11 -0.59 10.88
CA SER A 77 8.51 -0.01 12.09
C SER A 77 7.01 -0.32 12.21
N HIS A 78 6.27 -0.29 11.10
CA HIS A 78 4.85 -0.67 11.05
C HIS A 78 4.63 -2.16 11.34
N ALA A 79 5.54 -3.01 10.84
CA ALA A 79 5.41 -4.47 10.97
C ALA A 79 5.81 -5.02 12.34
N TYR A 80 6.76 -4.36 13.03
CA TYR A 80 7.36 -4.87 14.29
C TYR A 80 7.08 -3.98 15.51
N GLY A 81 6.66 -2.73 15.33
CA GLY A 81 6.44 -1.79 16.43
C GLY A 81 7.71 -1.31 17.12
N ILE A 82 8.85 -1.38 16.46
CA ILE A 82 10.17 -0.96 16.98
C ILE A 82 10.78 0.13 16.10
N LYS A 83 11.59 1.01 16.69
CA LYS A 83 12.41 1.97 15.92
C LYS A 83 13.64 1.25 15.37
N VAL A 84 13.83 1.38 14.08
CA VAL A 84 14.95 0.76 13.34
C VAL A 84 15.71 1.81 12.53
N PRO A 85 16.95 1.52 12.09
CA PRO A 85 17.64 2.34 11.10
C PRO A 85 16.88 2.42 9.78
N SER A 86 17.08 3.49 9.02
CA SER A 86 16.46 3.72 7.72
C SER A 86 16.72 2.60 6.70
N SER A 87 17.89 1.95 6.77
CA SER A 87 18.28 0.84 5.90
C SER A 87 17.69 -0.53 6.30
N ALA A 88 17.02 -0.64 7.45
CA ALA A 88 16.54 -1.93 7.98
C ALA A 88 15.40 -2.49 7.13
N PHE A 89 15.58 -3.68 6.57
CA PHE A 89 14.56 -4.40 5.80
C PHE A 89 14.07 -5.61 6.59
N GLY A 90 12.99 -5.44 7.35
CA GLY A 90 12.44 -6.48 8.23
C GLY A 90 13.41 -6.90 9.35
N THR A 91 14.39 -6.06 9.69
CA THR A 91 15.45 -6.32 10.71
C THR A 91 15.50 -5.21 11.74
N ASP A 92 16.28 -5.38 12.81
CA ASP A 92 16.56 -4.30 13.77
C ASP A 92 17.82 -3.47 13.41
N GLY A 93 18.41 -3.74 12.24
CA GLY A 93 19.64 -3.11 11.77
C GLY A 93 20.92 -3.61 12.42
N LYS A 94 20.86 -4.60 13.35
CA LYS A 94 22.02 -5.17 14.02
C LYS A 94 22.46 -6.51 13.42
N SER A 95 21.50 -7.24 12.89
CA SER A 95 21.74 -8.49 12.17
C SER A 95 20.76 -8.61 11.01
N SER A 96 20.97 -9.58 10.12
CA SER A 96 20.02 -9.96 9.09
C SER A 96 18.87 -10.85 9.60
N ASP A 97 18.92 -11.22 10.89
CA ASP A 97 17.90 -12.07 11.47
C ASP A 97 16.61 -11.31 11.72
N ARG A 98 15.53 -12.04 11.74
CA ARG A 98 14.21 -11.54 12.09
C ARG A 98 14.19 -11.06 13.55
N PRO A 99 13.89 -9.78 13.82
CA PRO A 99 13.93 -9.23 15.17
C PRO A 99 12.74 -9.68 16.02
N ARG A 100 12.81 -9.35 17.29
CA ARG A 100 11.64 -9.38 18.18
C ARG A 100 10.79 -8.13 17.98
N ALA A 101 9.49 -8.31 17.86
CA ALA A 101 8.55 -7.20 17.85
C ALA A 101 8.40 -6.54 19.24
N ALA A 102 7.71 -5.42 19.30
CA ALA A 102 7.49 -4.66 20.53
C ALA A 102 6.81 -5.45 21.66
N ASN A 103 6.06 -6.51 21.34
CA ASN A 103 5.47 -7.43 22.32
C ASN A 103 6.46 -8.50 22.87
N GLY A 104 7.70 -8.50 22.38
CA GLY A 104 8.75 -9.45 22.77
C GLY A 104 8.73 -10.79 22.00
N GLU A 105 7.73 -11.04 21.15
CA GLU A 105 7.70 -12.24 20.30
C GLU A 105 8.66 -12.11 19.10
N SER A 106 9.13 -13.23 18.58
CA SER A 106 9.96 -13.27 17.38
C SER A 106 9.10 -13.04 16.13
N GLY A 107 9.51 -12.10 15.29
CA GLY A 107 8.88 -11.79 14.02
C GLY A 107 7.85 -10.67 14.10
N SER A 108 7.38 -10.28 12.92
CA SER A 108 6.41 -9.20 12.72
C SER A 108 5.00 -9.60 13.18
N LEU A 109 4.08 -8.63 13.08
CA LEU A 109 2.64 -8.89 13.30
C LEU A 109 2.08 -9.94 12.33
N MET A 110 2.57 -9.95 11.07
CA MET A 110 2.15 -10.96 10.09
C MET A 110 2.58 -12.37 10.51
N HIS A 111 3.80 -12.52 11.02
CA HIS A 111 4.25 -13.81 11.56
C HIS A 111 3.45 -14.25 12.80
N GLU A 112 3.05 -13.31 13.67
CA GLU A 112 2.15 -13.61 14.79
C GLU A 112 0.77 -14.07 14.28
N ALA A 113 0.23 -13.38 13.27
CA ALA A 113 -1.05 -13.72 12.65
C ALA A 113 -1.03 -15.14 12.05
N LEU A 114 0.00 -15.45 11.26
CA LEU A 114 0.20 -16.78 10.68
C LEU A 114 0.28 -17.87 11.75
N ARG A 115 1.08 -17.68 12.81
CA ARG A 115 1.19 -18.66 13.91
C ARG A 115 -0.13 -18.88 14.66
N ARG A 116 -0.99 -17.88 14.71
CA ARG A 116 -2.30 -17.93 15.38
C ARG A 116 -3.44 -18.39 14.47
N GLY A 117 -3.13 -18.73 13.20
CA GLY A 117 -4.13 -19.20 12.23
C GLY A 117 -5.07 -18.10 11.73
N VAL A 118 -4.69 -16.85 11.87
CA VAL A 118 -5.38 -15.70 11.24
C VAL A 118 -5.04 -15.70 9.76
N ARG A 119 -6.03 -15.54 8.90
CA ARG A 119 -5.83 -15.47 7.45
C ARG A 119 -5.08 -14.19 7.08
N THR A 120 -4.23 -14.26 6.07
CA THR A 120 -3.29 -13.20 5.78
C THR A 120 -3.22 -12.84 4.30
N GLY A 121 -3.00 -11.54 4.02
CA GLY A 121 -2.84 -11.07 2.65
C GLY A 121 -1.83 -9.94 2.52
N LEU A 122 -1.11 -9.95 1.39
CA LEU A 122 -0.23 -8.90 0.91
C LEU A 122 -0.68 -8.49 -0.48
N VAL A 123 -0.99 -7.23 -0.69
CA VAL A 123 -1.41 -6.67 -1.97
C VAL A 123 -0.57 -5.44 -2.27
N ASN A 124 0.04 -5.38 -3.45
CA ASN A 124 0.93 -4.29 -3.85
C ASN A 124 0.70 -3.89 -5.30
N SER A 125 0.65 -2.60 -5.59
CA SER A 125 0.68 -2.10 -6.97
C SER A 125 2.08 -2.17 -7.58
N GLY A 126 3.10 -2.22 -6.76
CA GLY A 126 4.50 -2.42 -7.14
C GLY A 126 4.88 -3.88 -7.26
N SER A 127 6.18 -4.11 -7.31
CA SER A 127 6.78 -5.44 -7.28
C SER A 127 6.61 -6.11 -5.90
N ILE A 128 6.62 -7.43 -5.88
CA ILE A 128 6.55 -8.23 -4.65
C ILE A 128 7.64 -7.88 -3.62
N ILE A 129 8.75 -7.32 -4.08
CA ILE A 129 9.90 -6.99 -3.24
C ILE A 129 9.76 -5.64 -2.52
N GLU A 130 8.70 -4.86 -2.82
CA GLU A 130 8.56 -3.52 -2.24
C GLU A 130 8.31 -3.60 -0.73
N PRO A 131 9.00 -2.73 0.04
CA PRO A 131 9.12 -2.87 1.49
C PRO A 131 7.80 -2.77 2.25
N GLY A 132 6.85 -1.93 1.81
CA GLY A 132 5.61 -1.68 2.55
C GLY A 132 4.80 -2.93 2.80
N THR A 133 4.88 -3.91 1.88
CA THR A 133 4.33 -5.25 2.08
C THR A 133 5.38 -6.28 2.47
N ALA A 134 6.55 -6.29 1.83
CA ALA A 134 7.56 -7.33 2.00
C ALA A 134 8.15 -7.39 3.43
N CYS A 135 8.36 -6.24 4.09
CA CYS A 135 8.91 -6.18 5.44
C CYS A 135 8.01 -6.82 6.51
N PHE A 136 6.76 -7.11 6.18
CA PHE A 136 5.87 -7.85 7.08
C PHE A 136 6.22 -9.34 7.17
N VAL A 137 6.96 -9.89 6.20
CA VAL A 137 7.32 -11.33 6.16
C VAL A 137 8.77 -11.61 5.83
N ALA A 138 9.47 -10.71 5.15
CA ALA A 138 10.87 -10.89 4.79
C ALA A 138 11.81 -10.11 5.71
N SER A 139 13.00 -10.67 5.94
CA SER A 139 14.09 -10.06 6.71
C SER A 139 15.41 -10.33 5.99
N THR A 140 16.10 -9.27 5.55
CA THR A 140 17.34 -9.37 4.79
C THR A 140 18.35 -8.30 5.24
N ALA A 141 19.63 -8.55 4.98
CA ALA A 141 20.70 -7.60 5.29
C ALA A 141 20.63 -6.34 4.40
N ARG A 142 20.11 -6.49 3.19
CA ARG A 142 20.07 -5.42 2.17
C ARG A 142 18.73 -5.44 1.42
N ARG A 143 18.25 -4.27 1.03
CA ARG A 143 17.03 -4.11 0.22
C ARG A 143 17.13 -4.86 -1.12
N ASP A 144 18.30 -4.92 -1.72
CA ASP A 144 18.55 -5.52 -3.04
C ASP A 144 18.78 -7.04 -3.02
N ASP A 145 18.56 -7.70 -1.87
CA ASP A 145 18.53 -9.17 -1.76
C ASP A 145 17.20 -9.74 -2.33
N TYR A 146 16.77 -9.30 -3.50
CA TYR A 146 15.46 -9.53 -4.10
C TYR A 146 15.06 -10.99 -4.24
N GLU A 147 16.00 -11.87 -4.61
CA GLU A 147 15.76 -13.31 -4.69
C GLU A 147 15.38 -13.91 -3.33
N GLN A 148 16.05 -13.45 -2.27
CA GLN A 148 15.81 -13.91 -0.92
C GLN A 148 14.49 -13.36 -0.39
N ILE A 149 14.17 -12.09 -0.66
CA ILE A 149 12.92 -11.45 -0.27
C ILE A 149 11.74 -12.21 -0.88
N THR A 150 11.75 -12.44 -2.20
CA THR A 150 10.68 -13.15 -2.91
C THR A 150 10.49 -14.58 -2.39
N ALA A 151 11.58 -15.30 -2.13
CA ALA A 151 11.53 -16.65 -1.56
C ALA A 151 10.90 -16.64 -0.16
N GLN A 152 11.32 -15.73 0.73
CA GLN A 152 10.76 -15.62 2.08
C GLN A 152 9.27 -15.28 2.08
N ILE A 153 8.81 -14.42 1.16
CA ILE A 153 7.38 -14.10 1.03
C ILE A 153 6.58 -15.35 0.67
N LEU A 154 7.00 -16.11 -0.32
CA LEU A 154 6.30 -17.34 -0.72
C LEU A 154 6.35 -18.41 0.37
N GLU A 155 7.50 -18.61 1.00
CA GLU A 155 7.72 -19.57 2.08
C GLU A 155 7.00 -19.19 3.39
N SER A 156 6.61 -17.94 3.57
CA SER A 156 5.86 -17.47 4.74
C SER A 156 4.52 -18.17 4.91
N GLY A 157 3.89 -18.59 3.81
CA GLY A 157 2.59 -19.22 3.80
C GLY A 157 1.41 -18.26 3.86
N VAL A 158 1.61 -16.96 3.57
CA VAL A 158 0.55 -15.96 3.41
C VAL A 158 -0.50 -16.44 2.41
N ASP A 159 -1.78 -16.31 2.74
CA ASP A 159 -2.87 -16.91 1.93
C ASP A 159 -3.07 -16.20 0.59
N VAL A 160 -2.95 -14.86 0.58
CA VAL A 160 -3.16 -14.04 -0.64
C VAL A 160 -1.96 -13.14 -0.87
N ILE A 161 -1.33 -13.27 -2.03
CA ILE A 161 -0.18 -12.46 -2.48
C ILE A 161 -0.51 -11.95 -3.87
N LEU A 162 -0.65 -10.62 -4.03
CA LEU A 162 -1.01 -9.98 -5.30
C LEU A 162 -0.06 -8.80 -5.56
N SER A 163 0.74 -8.87 -6.64
CA SER A 163 1.74 -7.84 -6.95
C SER A 163 2.26 -7.95 -8.38
N GLY A 164 3.24 -7.12 -8.75
CA GLY A 164 4.15 -7.33 -9.86
C GLY A 164 5.37 -8.18 -9.47
N GLY A 165 6.45 -8.11 -10.25
CA GLY A 165 7.76 -8.68 -9.93
C GLY A 165 8.04 -10.06 -10.48
N GLU A 166 7.44 -10.47 -11.62
CA GLU A 166 7.63 -11.82 -12.18
C GLU A 166 9.10 -12.19 -12.38
N GLU A 167 9.95 -11.22 -12.69
CA GLU A 167 11.38 -11.45 -12.93
C GLU A 167 12.11 -12.08 -11.74
N TRP A 168 11.61 -11.90 -10.51
CA TRP A 168 12.18 -12.45 -9.28
C TRP A 168 11.65 -13.84 -8.91
N PHE A 169 10.69 -14.36 -9.66
CA PHE A 169 10.16 -15.73 -9.48
C PHE A 169 10.89 -16.75 -10.33
N LEU A 170 11.57 -16.36 -11.41
CA LEU A 170 12.10 -17.23 -12.43
C LEU A 170 13.61 -17.06 -12.62
N SER A 171 14.27 -18.14 -13.09
CA SER A 171 15.68 -18.11 -13.49
C SER A 171 15.86 -17.46 -14.88
N PRO A 172 17.07 -16.98 -15.23
CA PRO A 172 17.35 -16.38 -16.54
C PRO A 172 17.07 -17.29 -17.75
N SER A 173 17.01 -18.60 -17.55
CA SER A 173 16.70 -19.58 -18.60
C SER A 173 15.21 -19.76 -18.85
N LYS A 174 14.35 -19.13 -18.04
CA LYS A 174 12.87 -19.25 -18.13
C LYS A 174 12.24 -17.92 -18.49
N ALA A 175 11.35 -17.93 -19.48
CA ALA A 175 10.42 -16.85 -19.76
C ALA A 175 9.14 -17.05 -18.94
N GLY A 176 8.57 -15.94 -18.47
CA GLY A 176 7.28 -15.88 -17.80
C GLY A 176 6.15 -15.40 -18.72
N ARG A 177 5.07 -14.92 -18.12
CA ARG A 177 3.95 -14.27 -18.83
C ARG A 177 4.29 -12.81 -19.16
N HIS A 178 5.06 -12.13 -18.30
CA HIS A 178 5.42 -10.73 -18.40
C HIS A 178 6.91 -10.54 -18.67
N THR A 179 7.78 -11.40 -18.12
CA THR A 179 9.23 -11.32 -18.34
C THR A 179 9.71 -12.25 -19.45
N LYS A 180 10.68 -11.78 -20.22
CA LYS A 180 11.36 -12.60 -21.24
C LYS A 180 12.38 -13.57 -20.63
N ALA A 181 12.94 -13.22 -19.48
CA ALA A 181 13.91 -14.01 -18.74
C ALA A 181 13.84 -13.58 -17.25
N GLY A 182 13.82 -14.53 -16.34
CA GLY A 182 13.88 -14.25 -14.92
C GLY A 182 15.26 -13.74 -14.47
N LYS A 183 15.37 -13.37 -13.20
CA LYS A 183 16.61 -12.85 -12.61
C LYS A 183 17.19 -13.73 -11.50
N ARG A 184 16.52 -14.83 -11.12
CA ARG A 184 16.99 -15.72 -10.05
C ARG A 184 18.24 -16.49 -10.43
N SER A 185 19.29 -16.35 -9.64
CA SER A 185 20.57 -17.06 -9.83
C SER A 185 20.60 -18.46 -9.19
N ASP A 186 19.69 -18.73 -8.24
CA ASP A 186 19.59 -20.02 -7.53
C ASP A 186 18.91 -21.15 -8.33
N GLY A 187 18.42 -20.84 -9.54
CA GLY A 187 17.79 -21.79 -10.44
C GLY A 187 16.38 -22.23 -10.07
N ARG A 188 15.80 -21.71 -8.99
CA ARG A 188 14.43 -22.02 -8.56
C ARG A 188 13.39 -21.46 -9.53
N ASP A 189 12.23 -22.13 -9.59
CA ASP A 189 11.00 -21.65 -10.21
C ASP A 189 9.95 -21.48 -9.11
N LEU A 190 9.85 -20.27 -8.57
CA LEU A 190 8.93 -20.00 -7.47
C LEU A 190 7.45 -20.02 -7.90
N ILE A 191 7.15 -19.87 -9.17
CA ILE A 191 5.78 -20.01 -9.71
C ILE A 191 5.34 -21.47 -9.64
N GLU A 192 6.20 -22.40 -10.04
CA GLU A 192 5.92 -23.83 -9.93
C GLU A 192 5.87 -24.27 -8.46
N GLU A 193 6.79 -23.77 -7.63
CA GLU A 193 6.75 -24.06 -6.20
C GLU A 193 5.46 -23.55 -5.54
N ALA A 194 4.98 -22.36 -5.93
CA ALA A 194 3.70 -21.84 -5.45
C ALA A 194 2.53 -22.77 -5.80
N ARG A 195 2.45 -23.26 -7.05
CA ARG A 195 1.44 -24.24 -7.48
C ARG A 195 1.50 -25.52 -6.65
N ASN A 196 2.72 -26.03 -6.44
CA ASN A 196 2.94 -27.25 -5.63
C ASN A 196 2.57 -27.04 -4.15
N ASN A 197 2.64 -25.79 -3.64
CA ASN A 197 2.22 -25.41 -2.29
C ASN A 197 0.73 -25.02 -2.20
N GLY A 198 -0.05 -25.29 -3.26
CA GLY A 198 -1.50 -25.14 -3.29
C GLY A 198 -2.01 -23.74 -3.62
N TYR A 199 -1.16 -22.87 -4.15
CA TYR A 199 -1.62 -21.57 -4.66
C TYR A 199 -2.29 -21.72 -6.04
N THR A 200 -3.44 -21.07 -6.19
CA THR A 200 -3.95 -20.71 -7.51
C THR A 200 -3.09 -19.55 -8.00
N VAL A 201 -2.53 -19.65 -9.21
CA VAL A 201 -1.64 -18.61 -9.76
C VAL A 201 -2.32 -17.95 -10.95
N VAL A 202 -2.40 -16.60 -10.91
CA VAL A 202 -3.02 -15.76 -11.95
C VAL A 202 -2.08 -14.64 -12.38
N PHE A 203 -2.23 -14.18 -13.64
CA PHE A 203 -1.28 -13.25 -14.25
C PHE A 203 -1.90 -11.97 -14.81
N ASP A 204 -3.21 -11.90 -14.92
CA ASP A 204 -3.90 -10.72 -15.46
C ASP A 204 -5.22 -10.45 -14.75
N ARG A 205 -5.85 -9.32 -15.10
CA ARG A 205 -7.13 -8.88 -14.54
C ARG A 205 -8.24 -9.91 -14.77
N ALA A 206 -8.33 -10.50 -15.94
CA ALA A 206 -9.39 -11.42 -16.30
C ALA A 206 -9.25 -12.75 -15.50
N GLU A 207 -8.03 -13.25 -15.37
CA GLU A 207 -7.73 -14.41 -14.55
C GLU A 207 -8.08 -14.13 -13.07
N LEU A 208 -7.70 -12.96 -12.53
CA LEU A 208 -8.04 -12.56 -11.15
C LEU A 208 -9.56 -12.51 -10.91
N GLN A 209 -10.31 -11.96 -11.85
CA GLN A 209 -11.78 -11.87 -11.76
C GLN A 209 -12.44 -13.25 -11.79
N SER A 210 -11.83 -14.22 -12.46
CA SER A 210 -12.34 -15.59 -12.58
C SER A 210 -12.02 -16.49 -11.38
N VAL A 211 -11.20 -16.03 -10.43
CA VAL A 211 -10.81 -16.83 -9.24
C VAL A 211 -12.06 -17.18 -8.42
N PRO A 212 -12.31 -18.48 -8.13
CA PRO A 212 -13.43 -18.91 -7.32
C PRO A 212 -13.34 -18.37 -5.87
N PRO A 213 -14.48 -18.02 -5.24
CA PRO A 213 -14.48 -17.47 -3.88
C PRO A 213 -14.01 -18.46 -2.80
N GLU A 214 -14.08 -19.75 -3.07
CA GLU A 214 -13.60 -20.80 -2.18
C GLU A 214 -12.07 -21.04 -2.23
N THR A 215 -11.36 -20.31 -3.09
CA THR A 215 -9.89 -20.36 -3.19
C THR A 215 -9.26 -20.02 -1.85
N LYS A 216 -8.36 -20.89 -1.39
CA LYS A 216 -7.70 -20.73 -0.08
C LYS A 216 -6.39 -19.96 -0.18
N LYS A 217 -5.61 -20.23 -1.21
CA LYS A 217 -4.32 -19.58 -1.47
C LYS A 217 -4.29 -19.01 -2.88
N LEU A 218 -3.94 -17.76 -3.01
CA LEU A 218 -3.89 -17.04 -4.29
C LEU A 218 -2.56 -16.31 -4.44
N LEU A 219 -1.87 -16.55 -5.56
CA LEU A 219 -0.72 -15.77 -6.00
C LEU A 219 -1.08 -15.09 -7.32
N GLY A 220 -1.11 -13.76 -7.34
CA GLY A 220 -1.24 -12.96 -8.56
C GLY A 220 0.06 -12.24 -8.89
N ILE A 221 0.53 -12.39 -10.11
CA ILE A 221 1.76 -11.76 -10.63
C ILE A 221 1.39 -11.02 -11.90
N PHE A 222 1.28 -9.68 -11.83
CA PHE A 222 0.60 -8.90 -12.87
C PHE A 222 1.52 -8.05 -13.74
N ALA A 223 2.83 -8.12 -13.51
CA ALA A 223 3.83 -7.39 -14.28
C ALA A 223 5.22 -8.03 -14.13
N GLU A 224 6.15 -7.67 -15.04
CA GLU A 224 7.56 -8.02 -14.92
C GLU A 224 8.19 -7.41 -13.67
N GLN A 225 7.97 -6.10 -13.45
CA GLN A 225 8.36 -5.33 -12.26
C GLN A 225 7.10 -4.77 -11.60
N ASP A 226 6.83 -3.47 -11.73
CA ASP A 226 5.64 -2.84 -11.17
C ASP A 226 4.45 -2.92 -12.14
N THR A 227 3.23 -2.84 -11.61
CA THR A 227 2.01 -2.76 -12.45
C THR A 227 1.85 -1.39 -13.10
N PHE A 228 2.75 -0.46 -12.82
CA PHE A 228 2.82 0.88 -13.40
C PHE A 228 4.20 1.10 -14.07
N ASN A 229 4.28 2.09 -14.93
CA ASN A 229 5.52 2.42 -15.63
C ASN A 229 6.29 3.48 -14.85
N ASP A 230 7.23 3.03 -14.04
CA ASP A 230 8.05 3.82 -13.13
C ASP A 230 9.09 4.66 -13.86
N MET A 231 8.69 5.84 -14.33
CA MET A 231 9.59 6.80 -14.97
C MET A 231 9.02 8.23 -15.00
N GLU A 232 9.86 9.19 -15.40
CA GLU A 232 9.46 10.59 -15.58
C GLU A 232 8.37 10.75 -16.66
N ALA A 233 7.49 11.74 -16.50
CA ALA A 233 6.37 11.99 -17.42
C ALA A 233 6.79 12.16 -18.89
N ASP A 234 7.90 12.86 -19.14
CA ASP A 234 8.41 13.07 -20.50
C ASP A 234 8.92 11.76 -21.13
N LYS A 235 9.48 10.86 -20.34
CA LYS A 235 9.89 9.53 -20.80
C LYS A 235 8.68 8.67 -21.12
N LEU A 236 7.66 8.64 -20.25
CA LEU A 236 6.40 7.95 -20.55
C LEU A 236 5.82 8.42 -21.90
N LYS A 237 5.74 9.73 -22.09
CA LYS A 237 5.24 10.33 -23.32
C LYS A 237 6.09 9.95 -24.54
N SER A 238 7.40 10.03 -24.43
CA SER A 238 8.32 9.71 -25.56
C SER A 238 8.26 8.24 -25.97
N HIS A 239 7.97 7.32 -25.03
CA HIS A 239 7.80 5.90 -25.27
C HIS A 239 6.36 5.49 -25.57
N ALA A 240 5.42 6.45 -25.56
CA ALA A 240 3.97 6.21 -25.68
C ALA A 240 3.45 5.16 -24.66
N LEU A 241 3.98 5.20 -23.43
CA LEU A 241 3.58 4.31 -22.34
C LEU A 241 2.52 4.99 -21.47
N PRO A 242 1.49 4.25 -21.02
CA PRO A 242 0.56 4.74 -20.02
C PRO A 242 1.25 4.79 -18.63
N THR A 243 0.66 5.49 -17.67
CA THR A 243 1.12 5.46 -16.27
C THR A 243 0.94 4.09 -15.62
N TYR A 244 -0.10 3.36 -15.98
CA TYR A 244 -0.44 2.06 -15.42
C TYR A 244 -0.65 1.01 -16.51
N SER A 245 -0.23 -0.23 -16.25
CA SER A 245 -0.40 -1.34 -17.21
C SER A 245 -1.89 -1.63 -17.44
N PRO A 246 -2.38 -1.58 -18.69
CA PRO A 246 -3.82 -1.74 -18.95
C PRO A 246 -4.35 -3.16 -18.64
N ASP A 247 -3.50 -4.17 -18.67
CA ASP A 247 -3.88 -5.56 -18.42
C ASP A 247 -3.73 -5.96 -16.93
N ALA A 248 -2.99 -5.18 -16.14
CA ALA A 248 -2.88 -5.39 -14.72
C ALA A 248 -4.18 -4.99 -14.00
N PRO A 249 -4.64 -5.76 -13.00
CA PRO A 249 -5.74 -5.32 -12.14
C PRO A 249 -5.30 -4.10 -11.31
N THR A 250 -6.22 -3.17 -11.08
CA THR A 250 -5.97 -2.03 -10.19
C THR A 250 -5.79 -2.49 -8.75
N LEU A 251 -5.18 -1.64 -7.91
CA LEU A 251 -5.04 -1.92 -6.47
C LEU A 251 -6.40 -2.21 -5.82
N GLN A 252 -7.44 -1.48 -6.23
CA GLN A 252 -8.81 -1.70 -5.79
C GLN A 252 -9.31 -3.12 -6.17
N GLU A 253 -9.15 -3.53 -7.43
CA GLU A 253 -9.57 -4.86 -7.91
C GLU A 253 -8.83 -5.98 -7.17
N MET A 254 -7.51 -5.82 -6.93
CA MET A 254 -6.71 -6.73 -6.13
C MET A 254 -7.21 -6.81 -4.69
N THR A 255 -7.51 -5.66 -4.07
CA THR A 255 -8.03 -5.59 -2.70
C THR A 255 -9.41 -6.24 -2.58
N VAL A 256 -10.31 -6.04 -3.54
CA VAL A 256 -11.62 -6.72 -3.60
C VAL A 256 -11.44 -8.24 -3.65
N ALA A 257 -10.54 -8.73 -4.50
CA ALA A 257 -10.25 -10.16 -4.59
C ALA A 257 -9.68 -10.72 -3.28
N ALA A 258 -8.74 -10.00 -2.66
CA ALA A 258 -8.17 -10.38 -1.37
C ALA A 258 -9.24 -10.45 -0.27
N LEU A 259 -10.07 -9.42 -0.12
CA LEU A 259 -11.15 -9.38 0.86
C LEU A 259 -12.15 -10.52 0.65
N ARG A 260 -12.53 -10.82 -0.60
CA ARG A 260 -13.44 -11.92 -0.94
C ARG A 260 -12.90 -13.27 -0.47
N ILE A 261 -11.60 -13.50 -0.59
CA ILE A 261 -10.95 -14.74 -0.19
C ILE A 261 -10.73 -14.78 1.32
N LEU A 262 -10.35 -13.70 1.96
CA LEU A 262 -9.97 -13.65 3.38
C LEU A 262 -11.18 -13.56 4.33
N ALA A 263 -12.25 -12.88 3.93
CA ALA A 263 -13.39 -12.51 4.79
C ALA A 263 -14.19 -13.67 5.44
N PRO A 264 -14.10 -14.94 5.02
CA PRO A 264 -14.75 -16.02 5.76
C PRO A 264 -14.23 -16.28 7.19
N GLY A 265 -13.15 -15.60 7.62
CA GLY A 265 -12.55 -15.71 8.95
C GLY A 265 -11.88 -14.41 9.39
N PRO A 266 -11.27 -14.38 10.59
CA PRO A 266 -10.43 -13.27 10.99
C PRO A 266 -9.24 -13.15 10.05
N PHE A 267 -8.90 -11.92 9.66
CA PHE A 267 -7.78 -11.70 8.75
C PHE A 267 -6.94 -10.46 9.06
N PHE A 268 -5.71 -10.49 8.56
CA PHE A 268 -4.79 -9.36 8.49
C PHE A 268 -4.37 -9.13 7.04
N LEU A 269 -4.75 -8.00 6.48
CA LEU A 269 -4.46 -7.59 5.10
C LEU A 269 -3.59 -6.33 5.10
N VAL A 270 -2.46 -6.39 4.40
CA VAL A 270 -1.59 -5.24 4.12
C VAL A 270 -1.69 -4.93 2.63
N VAL A 271 -1.97 -3.67 2.32
CA VAL A 271 -2.15 -3.17 0.95
C VAL A 271 -1.22 -1.99 0.73
N GLU A 272 -0.50 -1.96 -0.38
CA GLU A 272 0.44 -0.88 -0.73
C GLU A 272 0.16 -0.31 -2.11
N GLU A 273 0.05 1.02 -2.19
CA GLU A 273 0.17 1.76 -3.44
C GLU A 273 1.58 2.33 -3.53
N GLU A 274 2.44 1.64 -4.25
CA GLU A 274 3.85 2.01 -4.43
C GLU A 274 4.03 3.17 -5.39
N GLY A 275 3.17 3.27 -6.41
CA GLY A 275 3.29 4.29 -7.45
C GLY A 275 3.19 5.73 -6.91
N SER A 276 2.60 5.96 -5.72
CA SER A 276 2.56 7.29 -5.12
C SER A 276 3.94 7.77 -4.68
N ASP A 277 4.83 6.87 -4.28
CA ASP A 277 6.23 7.15 -3.97
C ASP A 277 7.07 7.32 -5.24
N ASN A 278 7.10 6.28 -6.07
CA ASN A 278 7.99 6.23 -7.22
C ASN A 278 7.78 7.39 -8.19
N PHE A 279 6.53 7.67 -8.55
CA PHE A 279 6.23 8.83 -9.40
C PHE A 279 6.57 10.16 -8.74
N ALA A 280 6.42 10.30 -7.41
CA ALA A 280 6.79 11.52 -6.72
C ALA A 280 8.31 11.71 -6.68
N ASN A 281 9.08 10.66 -6.48
CA ASN A 281 10.55 10.68 -6.52
C ASN A 281 11.11 10.92 -7.95
N TYR A 282 10.29 10.67 -9.00
CA TYR A 282 10.57 11.13 -10.36
C TYR A 282 9.98 12.50 -10.70
N ASN A 283 9.32 13.17 -9.75
CA ASN A 283 8.59 14.43 -9.99
C ASN A 283 7.57 14.31 -11.13
N ASN A 284 6.99 13.13 -11.30
CA ASN A 284 5.97 12.81 -12.30
C ASN A 284 4.57 13.10 -11.75
N ALA A 285 4.09 14.33 -11.91
CA ALA A 285 2.82 14.78 -11.37
C ALA A 285 1.59 14.01 -11.89
N PRO A 286 1.44 13.73 -13.21
CA PRO A 286 0.35 12.88 -13.70
C PRO A 286 0.37 11.49 -13.07
N GLY A 287 1.55 10.86 -12.97
CA GLY A 287 1.70 9.54 -12.36
C GLY A 287 1.29 9.50 -10.90
N VAL A 288 1.71 10.50 -10.11
CA VAL A 288 1.30 10.64 -8.70
C VAL A 288 -0.22 10.76 -8.58
N LEU A 289 -0.85 11.64 -9.38
CA LEU A 289 -2.31 11.82 -9.31
C LEU A 289 -3.08 10.54 -9.67
N ASP A 290 -2.60 9.76 -10.62
CA ASP A 290 -3.18 8.47 -10.98
C ASP A 290 -2.98 7.42 -9.85
N ALA A 291 -1.81 7.37 -9.23
CA ALA A 291 -1.52 6.50 -8.09
C ALA A 291 -2.42 6.82 -6.90
N LEU A 292 -2.54 8.10 -6.55
CA LEU A 292 -3.44 8.56 -5.47
C LEU A 292 -4.90 8.24 -5.76
N LYS A 293 -5.34 8.24 -7.03
CA LYS A 293 -6.68 7.81 -7.39
C LYS A 293 -6.91 6.33 -7.11
N ARG A 294 -5.95 5.47 -7.46
CA ARG A 294 -6.02 4.03 -7.17
C ARG A 294 -6.05 3.75 -5.67
N ALA A 295 -5.23 4.47 -4.89
CA ALA A 295 -5.28 4.39 -3.43
C ALA A 295 -6.62 4.86 -2.87
N ASP A 296 -7.18 5.97 -3.37
CA ASP A 296 -8.46 6.51 -2.92
C ASP A 296 -9.64 5.55 -3.21
N ASP A 297 -9.67 4.94 -4.40
CA ASP A 297 -10.67 3.93 -4.75
C ASP A 297 -10.55 2.69 -3.84
N THR A 298 -9.34 2.34 -3.44
CA THR A 298 -9.07 1.25 -2.49
C THR A 298 -9.57 1.61 -1.09
N PHE A 299 -9.41 2.86 -0.64
CA PHE A 299 -10.02 3.34 0.61
C PHE A 299 -11.55 3.26 0.56
N GLY A 300 -12.17 3.60 -0.55
CA GLY A 300 -13.62 3.45 -0.75
C GLY A 300 -14.07 2.01 -0.49
N THR A 301 -13.38 1.06 -1.10
CA THR A 301 -13.64 -0.38 -0.89
C THR A 301 -13.47 -0.81 0.56
N ALA A 302 -12.38 -0.36 1.20
CA ALA A 302 -12.10 -0.71 2.60
C ALA A 302 -13.13 -0.10 3.57
N LEU A 303 -13.55 1.14 3.35
CA LEU A 303 -14.61 1.79 4.13
C LEU A 303 -15.94 1.05 4.02
N GLU A 304 -16.35 0.67 2.81
CA GLU A 304 -17.56 -0.13 2.62
C GLU A 304 -17.47 -1.50 3.32
N PHE A 305 -16.28 -2.09 3.35
CA PHE A 305 -16.06 -3.33 4.08
C PHE A 305 -16.20 -3.14 5.59
N VAL A 306 -15.61 -2.07 6.14
CA VAL A 306 -15.71 -1.72 7.57
C VAL A 306 -17.16 -1.46 7.97
N GLU A 307 -17.93 -0.73 7.17
CA GLU A 307 -19.36 -0.47 7.43
C GLU A 307 -20.18 -1.77 7.56
N LYS A 308 -19.87 -2.77 6.73
CA LYS A 308 -20.54 -4.09 6.76
C LYS A 308 -19.98 -5.04 7.83
N ASN A 309 -18.76 -4.77 8.32
CA ASN A 309 -18.01 -5.62 9.25
C ASN A 309 -17.40 -4.77 10.38
N PRO A 310 -18.19 -4.34 11.39
CA PRO A 310 -17.78 -3.34 12.38
C PRO A 310 -16.63 -3.76 13.32
N GLU A 311 -16.30 -5.05 13.37
CA GLU A 311 -15.11 -5.56 14.10
C GLU A 311 -13.82 -5.44 13.26
N THR A 312 -13.84 -4.70 12.17
CA THR A 312 -12.69 -4.44 11.32
C THR A 312 -12.07 -3.09 11.66
N LEU A 313 -10.74 -3.03 11.78
CA LEU A 313 -9.95 -1.80 11.77
C LEU A 313 -9.45 -1.55 10.36
N LEU A 314 -9.77 -0.42 9.78
CA LEU A 314 -9.02 0.20 8.70
C LEU A 314 -8.06 1.21 9.30
N ILE A 315 -6.77 1.10 9.00
CA ILE A 315 -5.75 2.09 9.36
C ILE A 315 -4.87 2.38 8.15
N THR A 316 -4.47 3.63 7.97
CA THR A 316 -3.60 4.06 6.88
C THR A 316 -2.58 5.07 7.35
N ALA A 317 -1.37 4.95 6.84
CA ALA A 317 -0.29 5.92 6.92
C ALA A 317 0.72 5.66 5.79
N ALA A 318 1.31 6.71 5.22
CA ALA A 318 2.59 6.62 4.54
C ALA A 318 3.72 6.58 5.58
N ASP A 319 4.93 6.30 5.14
CA ASP A 319 6.13 6.40 5.97
C ASP A 319 6.86 7.72 5.76
N SER A 320 6.87 8.24 4.52
CA SER A 320 7.56 9.43 4.05
C SER A 320 6.63 10.37 3.26
N SER A 321 7.17 11.49 2.80
CA SER A 321 6.58 12.39 1.79
C SER A 321 7.54 12.46 0.59
N ALA A 322 7.33 11.59 -0.37
CA ALA A 322 8.18 11.46 -1.55
C ALA A 322 8.16 12.73 -2.41
N GLY A 323 9.30 13.09 -2.97
CA GLY A 323 9.47 14.30 -3.78
C GLY A 323 9.27 15.60 -3.02
N SER A 324 8.91 15.56 -1.71
CA SER A 324 8.49 16.73 -0.92
C SER A 324 7.46 17.56 -1.69
N MET A 325 6.42 16.88 -2.18
CA MET A 325 5.39 17.43 -3.05
C MET A 325 4.52 18.48 -2.34
N ASP A 326 4.20 19.57 -3.04
CA ASP A 326 3.20 20.54 -2.59
C ASP A 326 2.36 21.05 -3.77
N VAL A 327 1.29 21.82 -3.48
CA VAL A 327 0.35 22.34 -4.46
C VAL A 327 0.37 23.86 -4.46
N LEU A 328 0.57 24.46 -5.62
CA LEU A 328 0.51 25.90 -5.81
C LEU A 328 -0.67 26.27 -6.72
N GLY A 329 -1.70 26.90 -6.15
CA GLY A 329 -2.84 27.44 -6.89
C GLY A 329 -2.59 28.81 -7.47
N PHE A 330 -3.23 29.14 -8.59
CA PHE A 330 -3.14 30.45 -9.25
C PHE A 330 -4.53 31.09 -9.45
N PRO A 331 -4.64 32.42 -9.33
CA PRO A 331 -5.82 33.11 -9.85
C PRO A 331 -5.95 32.93 -11.36
N LEU A 332 -7.19 32.91 -11.87
CA LEU A 332 -7.52 32.84 -13.31
C LEU A 332 -7.12 34.16 -14.04
N LYS A 333 -5.83 34.50 -14.07
CA LYS A 333 -5.27 35.63 -14.75
C LYS A 333 -4.30 35.18 -15.84
N PRO A 334 -4.45 35.66 -17.10
CA PRO A 334 -3.66 35.18 -18.25
C PRO A 334 -2.14 35.27 -18.06
N ASP A 335 -1.66 36.32 -17.41
CA ASP A 335 -0.23 36.55 -17.15
C ASP A 335 0.33 35.53 -16.11
N LEU A 336 -0.46 35.17 -15.11
CA LEU A 336 -0.07 34.17 -14.11
C LEU A 336 -0.15 32.73 -14.69
N LEU A 337 -1.15 32.45 -15.53
CA LEU A 337 -1.24 31.17 -16.24
C LEU A 337 -0.06 31.00 -17.21
N ALA A 338 0.32 32.08 -17.94
CA ALA A 338 1.49 32.02 -18.80
C ALA A 338 2.80 31.77 -18.03
N LYS A 339 2.92 32.33 -16.82
CA LYS A 339 4.05 32.06 -15.91
C LYS A 339 4.04 30.62 -15.43
N ALA A 340 2.90 30.08 -15.02
CA ALA A 340 2.78 28.71 -14.62
C ALA A 340 3.13 27.76 -15.78
N ALA A 341 2.69 28.06 -16.98
CA ALA A 341 3.03 27.31 -18.19
C ALA A 341 4.53 27.38 -18.57
N SER A 342 5.33 28.30 -17.97
CA SER A 342 6.79 28.29 -18.13
C SER A 342 7.48 27.09 -17.46
N GLY A 343 6.78 26.35 -16.62
CA GLY A 343 7.25 25.14 -15.99
C GLY A 343 8.25 25.32 -14.86
N LYS A 344 8.45 26.56 -14.37
CA LYS A 344 9.43 26.84 -13.30
C LYS A 344 8.91 27.88 -12.32
N ASP A 345 9.28 27.69 -11.04
CA ASP A 345 9.06 28.70 -10.01
C ASP A 345 10.11 29.86 -10.08
N LEU A 346 10.03 30.77 -9.11
CA LEU A 346 10.96 31.89 -9.04
C LEU A 346 12.41 31.50 -8.71
N ASN A 347 12.61 30.33 -8.13
CA ASN A 347 13.93 29.76 -7.80
C ASN A 347 14.46 28.87 -8.93
N GLY A 348 13.69 28.69 -10.01
CA GLY A 348 14.06 27.87 -11.16
C GLY A 348 13.72 26.40 -11.03
N ALA A 349 13.03 25.98 -9.95
CA ALA A 349 12.57 24.59 -9.80
C ALA A 349 11.45 24.28 -10.80
N PRO A 350 11.45 23.09 -11.42
CA PRO A 350 10.41 22.72 -12.37
C PRO A 350 9.06 22.53 -11.64
N TYR A 351 7.97 22.95 -12.29
CA TYR A 351 6.63 22.58 -11.86
C TYR A 351 6.23 21.20 -12.40
N GLY A 352 5.46 20.45 -11.60
CA GLY A 352 4.69 19.33 -12.09
C GLY A 352 3.46 19.83 -12.84
N LEU A 353 3.40 19.50 -14.12
CA LEU A 353 2.36 19.90 -15.08
C LEU A 353 1.66 18.67 -15.65
N THR A 354 0.56 18.88 -16.39
CA THR A 354 -0.08 17.82 -17.19
C THR A 354 0.89 17.27 -18.24
N ALA A 355 0.58 16.14 -18.84
CA ALA A 355 1.37 15.56 -19.94
C ALA A 355 1.54 16.51 -21.15
N GLU A 356 0.66 17.48 -21.32
CA GLU A 356 0.72 18.53 -22.35
C GLU A 356 1.52 19.75 -21.93
N GLY A 357 2.09 19.75 -20.70
CA GLY A 357 2.88 20.85 -20.18
C GLY A 357 2.03 22.07 -19.75
N GLN A 358 0.81 21.84 -19.32
CA GLN A 358 -0.10 22.88 -18.84
C GLN A 358 -0.35 22.74 -17.34
N PRO A 359 -0.73 23.82 -16.63
CA PRO A 359 -1.26 23.71 -15.27
C PRO A 359 -2.46 22.76 -15.22
N PHE A 360 -2.57 22.01 -14.14
CA PHE A 360 -3.77 21.24 -13.87
C PHE A 360 -4.96 22.16 -13.61
N LEU A 361 -6.17 21.68 -13.91
CA LEU A 361 -7.41 22.31 -13.50
C LEU A 361 -8.09 21.42 -12.48
N SER A 362 -8.57 22.02 -11.38
CA SER A 362 -9.42 21.32 -10.44
C SER A 362 -10.76 20.94 -11.09
N ARG A 363 -11.46 19.99 -10.51
CA ARG A 363 -12.92 19.91 -10.75
C ARG A 363 -13.54 21.22 -10.26
N PRO A 364 -14.70 21.62 -10.83
CA PRO A 364 -15.38 22.86 -10.42
C PRO A 364 -15.70 22.90 -8.92
N ASP A 365 -15.57 24.08 -8.33
CA ASP A 365 -16.08 24.40 -7.00
C ASP A 365 -17.62 24.53 -6.98
N ARG A 366 -18.21 24.89 -5.81
CA ARG A 366 -19.67 25.12 -5.67
C ARG A 366 -20.19 26.26 -6.53
N ALA A 367 -19.33 27.19 -6.96
CA ALA A 367 -19.68 28.27 -7.89
C ALA A 367 -19.54 27.86 -9.37
N GLY A 368 -19.14 26.63 -9.65
CA GLY A 368 -18.90 26.12 -11.00
C GLY A 368 -17.56 26.53 -11.60
N ILE A 369 -16.61 26.98 -10.79
CA ILE A 369 -15.29 27.49 -11.24
C ILE A 369 -14.25 26.40 -11.06
N ALA A 370 -13.52 26.07 -12.15
CA ALA A 370 -12.32 25.25 -12.09
C ALA A 370 -11.10 26.14 -11.84
N HIS A 371 -10.28 25.77 -10.87
CA HIS A 371 -9.11 26.53 -10.46
C HIS A 371 -7.83 25.91 -11.00
N PRO A 372 -6.91 26.71 -11.60
CA PRO A 372 -5.63 26.22 -12.07
C PRO A 372 -4.67 26.04 -10.89
N PHE A 373 -3.89 24.95 -10.96
CA PHE A 373 -2.81 24.68 -10.01
C PHE A 373 -1.66 23.95 -10.69
N VAL A 374 -0.50 23.99 -10.07
CA VAL A 374 0.66 23.19 -10.41
C VAL A 374 1.12 22.43 -9.19
N ILE A 375 1.91 21.39 -9.39
CA ILE A 375 2.60 20.67 -8.34
C ILE A 375 4.01 21.25 -8.22
N THR A 376 4.48 21.43 -7.01
CA THR A 376 5.85 21.86 -6.72
C THR A 376 6.59 20.72 -6.02
N TRP A 377 7.90 20.68 -6.19
CA TRP A 377 8.76 19.62 -5.70
C TRP A 377 9.90 20.19 -4.87
N GLY A 378 10.19 19.56 -3.75
CA GLY A 378 11.33 19.94 -2.89
C GLY A 378 12.57 19.08 -3.14
N THR A 379 12.40 17.86 -3.65
CA THR A 379 13.48 16.87 -3.81
C THR A 379 13.11 15.79 -4.83
N LEU A 380 14.04 14.88 -5.12
CA LEU A 380 13.85 13.62 -5.85
C LEU A 380 13.99 12.42 -4.90
N SER A 381 13.60 12.57 -3.64
CA SER A 381 13.82 11.58 -2.58
C SER A 381 12.76 11.76 -1.49
N ASP A 382 12.72 10.83 -0.56
CA ASP A 382 11.86 10.87 0.61
C ASP A 382 12.19 12.01 1.56
N ALA A 383 11.16 12.69 2.01
CA ALA A 383 11.24 13.74 3.01
C ALA A 383 10.37 13.42 4.22
N SER A 384 10.63 14.08 5.36
CA SER A 384 9.83 13.90 6.57
C SER A 384 8.38 14.34 6.41
N GLY A 385 8.09 15.35 5.59
CA GLY A 385 6.79 15.88 5.21
C GLY A 385 5.69 15.91 6.27
N GLY A 386 4.53 16.40 5.89
CA GLY A 386 3.30 16.29 6.69
C GLY A 386 2.58 14.99 6.36
N ILE A 387 2.65 14.00 7.24
CA ILE A 387 1.96 12.73 7.08
C ILE A 387 0.88 12.59 8.14
N LEU A 388 -0.27 12.03 7.77
CA LEU A 388 -1.36 11.73 8.66
C LEU A 388 -1.56 10.22 8.78
N VAL A 389 -1.74 9.76 10.02
CA VAL A 389 -2.38 8.46 10.27
C VAL A 389 -3.88 8.70 10.25
N ARG A 390 -4.63 7.90 9.52
CA ARG A 390 -6.09 7.91 9.57
C ARG A 390 -6.64 6.52 9.85
N ALA A 391 -7.79 6.43 10.51
CA ALA A 391 -8.42 5.15 10.83
C ALA A 391 -9.94 5.22 10.85
N ALA A 392 -10.56 4.07 10.57
CA ALA A 392 -12.00 3.84 10.69
C ALA A 392 -12.29 2.45 11.29
N GLY A 393 -13.46 2.28 11.91
CA GLY A 393 -13.91 1.01 12.46
C GLY A 393 -13.40 0.72 13.87
N LYS A 394 -13.10 -0.55 14.15
CA LYS A 394 -12.77 -1.04 15.50
C LYS A 394 -11.55 -0.33 16.09
N LYS A 395 -11.71 0.27 17.27
CA LYS A 395 -10.65 0.99 18.01
C LYS A 395 -10.00 2.17 17.25
N ALA A 396 -10.60 2.62 16.16
CA ALA A 396 -10.06 3.73 15.36
C ALA A 396 -9.96 5.05 16.16
N GLU A 397 -10.79 5.25 17.20
CA GLU A 397 -10.77 6.40 18.10
C GLU A 397 -9.45 6.57 18.88
N LEU A 398 -8.61 5.53 18.90
CA LEU A 398 -7.26 5.59 19.47
C LEU A 398 -6.27 6.35 18.57
N VAL A 399 -6.60 6.52 17.28
CA VAL A 399 -5.81 7.35 16.35
C VAL A 399 -6.18 8.81 16.55
N ARG A 400 -5.35 9.50 17.36
CA ARG A 400 -5.58 10.92 17.72
C ARG A 400 -4.26 11.61 18.14
N GLY A 401 -4.23 12.92 17.98
CA GLY A 401 -3.12 13.77 18.43
C GLY A 401 -1.86 13.53 17.62
N SER A 402 -0.76 13.12 18.27
CA SER A 402 0.51 12.78 17.66
C SER A 402 0.79 11.29 17.80
N PHE A 403 1.01 10.61 16.71
CA PHE A 403 1.07 9.15 16.61
C PHE A 403 2.44 8.70 16.09
N ASP A 404 3.19 8.01 16.92
CA ASP A 404 4.50 7.48 16.52
C ASP A 404 4.31 6.28 15.57
N ASN A 405 5.17 6.12 14.57
CA ASN A 405 5.06 5.05 13.58
C ASN A 405 5.01 3.64 14.21
N THR A 406 5.71 3.43 15.31
CA THR A 406 5.70 2.16 16.05
C THR A 406 4.35 1.81 16.67
N LYS A 407 3.47 2.79 16.90
CA LYS A 407 2.13 2.58 17.46
C LYS A 407 1.16 1.93 16.48
N ILE A 408 1.43 2.00 15.16
CA ILE A 408 0.60 1.34 14.13
C ILE A 408 0.56 -0.17 14.42
N TYR A 409 1.71 -0.79 14.65
CA TYR A 409 1.80 -2.19 15.09
C TYR A 409 0.92 -2.48 16.31
N GLY A 410 1.05 -1.66 17.35
CA GLY A 410 0.35 -1.86 18.61
C GLY A 410 -1.16 -1.85 18.46
N LEU A 411 -1.70 -0.89 17.68
CA LEU A 411 -3.13 -0.79 17.41
C LEU A 411 -3.65 -1.96 16.57
N MET A 412 -2.96 -2.31 15.50
CA MET A 412 -3.32 -3.47 14.67
C MET A 412 -3.34 -4.77 15.49
N ARG A 413 -2.29 -4.97 16.29
CA ARG A 413 -2.18 -6.14 17.16
C ARG A 413 -3.28 -6.20 18.21
N GLU A 414 -3.61 -5.06 18.81
CA GLU A 414 -4.68 -4.96 19.80
C GLU A 414 -6.04 -5.35 19.21
N VAL A 415 -6.33 -4.96 17.98
CA VAL A 415 -7.58 -5.38 17.32
C VAL A 415 -7.58 -6.88 17.02
N LEU A 416 -6.49 -7.41 16.47
CA LEU A 416 -6.42 -8.82 16.10
C LEU A 416 -6.49 -9.77 17.30
N PHE A 417 -5.85 -9.42 18.43
CA PHE A 417 -5.53 -10.39 19.48
C PHE A 417 -5.99 -9.99 20.89
N SER A 418 -6.59 -8.80 21.10
CA SER A 418 -7.23 -8.54 22.42
C SER A 418 -8.51 -9.36 22.56
N GLU A 419 -8.76 -9.82 23.77
CA GLU A 419 -10.00 -10.52 24.15
C GLU A 419 -11.26 -9.66 23.99
#